data_0321cf744c95691cf452fbd9427ce52d
#
_entry.id   0321cf744c95691cf452fbd9427ce52d
#
_cell.length_a   1.000
_cell.length_b   1.000
_cell.length_c   1.000
_cell.angle_alpha   90.00
_cell.angle_beta   90.00
_cell.angle_gamma   90.00
#
_symmetry.space_group_name_H-M   'P 1'
#
loop_
_entity.id
_entity.type
_entity.pdbx_description
1 polymer ?
#
loop_
_entity_poly.entity_id
_entity_poly.type
_entity_poly.pdbx_seq_one_letter_code
_entity_poly.pdbx_strand_id
1 'polypeptide(L)'
;VKFPDSVSSGDPDSRVTFEVISSQLDFEVPEEGGPRKLMLRATVAASVDVFRRMEREIVTDMYHRTKNVDFSTTARQVAELCGSGAAEISVREIITLPETKTGFRRIPYISAAVENLQIAVENGRCRVEGLVDTNSVYEEEEGGAGFSSFAQKLPFRTQIDIPGISEGMTAEYSCGLKDIWFDRMNARQVEFNCTIYVSVYVWNVEARNFIDRVCYIEDDAIVEDAAGMVIYITRPGDTQWSIAKEFRTTMQQLRLINNLEESDYIEEGRKLLIL
;
A
#
# COMPACT_ATOMS: atom_id res chain seq x y z
N VAL A 1 -26.24 2.21 2.19
CA VAL A 1 -25.25 1.14 2.22
C VAL A 1 -25.10 0.75 3.68
N LYS A 2 -25.49 -0.48 4.06
CA LYS A 2 -25.18 -0.99 5.40
C LYS A 2 -23.76 -1.50 5.35
N PHE A 3 -22.85 -0.80 6.01
CA PHE A 3 -21.53 -1.34 6.32
C PHE A 3 -21.69 -2.47 7.37
N PRO A 4 -20.86 -3.50 7.34
CA PRO A 4 -20.80 -4.44 8.46
C PRO A 4 -20.58 -3.65 9.75
N ASP A 5 -21.31 -3.99 10.81
CA ASP A 5 -21.30 -3.27 12.10
C ASP A 5 -19.92 -3.17 12.78
N SER A 6 -18.86 -3.68 12.16
CA SER A 6 -17.49 -3.72 12.66
C SER A 6 -16.52 -2.73 11.99
N VAL A 7 -16.95 -1.93 11.02
CA VAL A 7 -16.07 -0.96 10.34
C VAL A 7 -16.40 0.45 10.82
N SER A 8 -15.65 0.95 11.77
CA SER A 8 -15.67 2.37 12.14
C SER A 8 -14.62 3.13 11.31
N SER A 9 -14.89 4.38 10.97
CA SER A 9 -13.99 5.29 10.23
C SER A 9 -12.70 5.66 11.00
N GLY A 10 -12.18 4.79 11.82
CA GLY A 10 -10.97 4.94 12.62
C GLY A 10 -10.28 3.61 12.89
N ASP A 11 -10.75 2.54 12.27
CA ASP A 11 -10.09 1.24 12.34
C ASP A 11 -8.79 1.30 11.52
N PRO A 12 -7.60 1.08 12.12
CA PRO A 12 -6.32 1.12 11.41
C PRO A 12 -6.23 0.12 10.25
N ASP A 13 -7.12 -0.87 10.23
CA ASP A 13 -7.17 -1.91 9.21
C ASP A 13 -8.21 -1.62 8.11
N SER A 14 -8.75 -0.41 8.01
CA SER A 14 -9.70 -0.02 6.96
C SER A 14 -9.25 1.21 6.19
N ARG A 15 -9.49 1.17 4.87
CA ARG A 15 -9.25 2.28 3.94
C ARG A 15 -10.56 2.67 3.28
N VAL A 16 -10.93 3.94 3.35
CA VAL A 16 -12.13 4.47 2.69
C VAL A 16 -11.71 5.50 1.65
N THR A 17 -12.15 5.30 0.42
CA THR A 17 -11.93 6.25 -0.68
C THR A 17 -13.26 6.74 -1.24
N PHE A 18 -13.33 8.03 -1.59
CA PHE A 18 -14.51 8.64 -2.18
C PHE A 18 -14.16 9.20 -3.56
N GLU A 19 -15.06 8.98 -4.52
CA GLU A 19 -14.95 9.52 -5.87
C GLU A 19 -16.26 10.18 -6.28
N VAL A 20 -16.21 11.40 -6.81
CA VAL A 20 -17.37 12.07 -7.36
C VAL A 20 -17.57 11.58 -8.79
N ILE A 21 -18.59 10.73 -9.01
CA ILE A 21 -18.90 10.15 -10.31
C ILE A 21 -19.55 11.18 -11.25
N SER A 22 -20.43 12.01 -10.71
CA SER A 22 -21.11 13.06 -11.46
C SER A 22 -21.59 14.17 -10.55
N SER A 23 -21.64 15.37 -11.09
CA SER A 23 -22.26 16.53 -10.43
C SER A 23 -23.09 17.31 -11.44
N GLN A 24 -24.24 17.81 -11.00
CA GLN A 24 -25.14 18.65 -11.76
C GLN A 24 -25.54 19.85 -10.92
N LEU A 25 -25.49 21.02 -11.54
CA LEU A 25 -25.85 22.30 -10.93
C LEU A 25 -27.02 22.93 -11.70
N ASP A 26 -28.15 23.08 -11.05
CA ASP A 26 -29.34 23.71 -11.60
C ASP A 26 -29.57 25.08 -10.95
N PHE A 27 -29.99 26.07 -11.78
CA PHE A 27 -30.26 27.44 -11.33
C PHE A 27 -31.75 27.73 -11.51
N GLU A 28 -32.43 28.15 -10.45
CA GLU A 28 -33.73 28.77 -10.53
C GLU A 28 -33.59 30.29 -10.41
N VAL A 29 -33.93 31.00 -11.48
CA VAL A 29 -33.98 32.46 -11.48
C VAL A 29 -35.47 32.86 -11.49
N PRO A 30 -36.03 33.40 -10.39
CA PRO A 30 -37.39 33.89 -10.36
C PRO A 30 -37.61 35.07 -11.32
N GLU A 31 -38.72 35.15 -11.98
CA GLU A 31 -39.07 36.26 -12.90
C GLU A 31 -39.18 37.61 -12.20
N GLU A 32 -39.47 37.66 -10.91
CA GLU A 32 -39.52 38.86 -10.09
C GLU A 32 -38.61 38.74 -8.87
N GLY A 33 -37.39 39.32 -8.91
CA GLY A 33 -36.54 39.77 -7.80
C GLY A 33 -36.42 38.93 -6.50
N GLY A 34 -36.88 37.68 -6.51
CA GLY A 34 -36.81 36.76 -5.35
C GLY A 34 -35.44 36.15 -5.12
N PRO A 35 -35.26 35.38 -4.04
CA PRO A 35 -33.98 34.71 -3.77
C PRO A 35 -33.65 33.71 -4.87
N ARG A 36 -32.44 33.84 -5.42
CA ARG A 36 -31.89 32.87 -6.39
C ARG A 36 -31.63 31.55 -5.71
N LYS A 37 -32.18 30.48 -6.28
CA LYS A 37 -32.04 29.13 -5.73
C LYS A 37 -31.03 28.34 -6.56
N LEU A 38 -30.06 27.75 -5.89
CA LEU A 38 -29.05 26.88 -6.47
C LEU A 38 -29.30 25.45 -5.98
N MET A 39 -29.41 24.51 -6.88
CA MET A 39 -29.61 23.10 -6.56
C MET A 39 -28.42 22.32 -7.07
N LEU A 40 -27.62 21.77 -6.15
CA LEU A 40 -26.49 20.86 -6.46
C LEU A 40 -26.93 19.42 -6.23
N ARG A 41 -26.77 18.58 -7.26
CA ARG A 41 -26.89 17.12 -7.16
C ARG A 41 -25.52 16.52 -7.45
N ALA A 42 -25.08 15.60 -6.59
CA ALA A 42 -23.84 14.88 -6.80
C ALA A 42 -24.04 13.38 -6.53
N THR A 43 -23.42 12.55 -7.36
CA THR A 43 -23.31 11.10 -7.13
C THR A 43 -21.89 10.81 -6.70
N VAL A 44 -21.75 10.24 -5.51
CA VAL A 44 -20.46 9.91 -4.92
C VAL A 44 -20.37 8.39 -4.77
N ALA A 45 -19.29 7.79 -5.30
CA ALA A 45 -18.94 6.41 -4.99
C ALA A 45 -18.04 6.39 -3.75
N ALA A 46 -18.30 5.44 -2.86
CA ALA A 46 -17.45 5.14 -1.72
C ALA A 46 -16.93 3.70 -1.86
N SER A 47 -15.62 3.54 -1.82
CA SER A 47 -14.96 2.23 -1.76
C SER A 47 -14.37 2.02 -0.38
N VAL A 48 -14.60 0.84 0.19
CA VAL A 48 -14.08 0.48 1.51
C VAL A 48 -13.29 -0.80 1.39
N ASP A 49 -11.99 -0.72 1.65
CA ASP A 49 -11.09 -1.86 1.76
C ASP A 49 -10.88 -2.18 3.24
N VAL A 50 -11.13 -3.42 3.62
CA VAL A 50 -10.91 -3.90 4.99
C VAL A 50 -9.82 -4.95 4.95
N PHE A 51 -8.75 -4.73 5.70
CA PHE A 51 -7.63 -5.63 5.79
C PHE A 51 -7.76 -6.48 7.05
N ARG A 52 -7.53 -7.80 6.91
CA ARG A 52 -7.46 -8.72 8.02
C ARG A 52 -6.13 -9.45 8.01
N ARG A 53 -5.38 -9.29 9.06
CA ARG A 53 -4.15 -10.06 9.25
C ARG A 53 -4.49 -11.53 9.50
N MET A 54 -3.87 -12.42 8.73
CA MET A 54 -4.00 -13.86 8.86
C MET A 54 -2.64 -14.51 8.69
N GLU A 55 -2.32 -15.44 9.57
CA GLU A 55 -1.18 -16.32 9.40
C GLU A 55 -1.62 -17.60 8.69
N ARG A 56 -0.87 -18.02 7.70
CA ARG A 56 -1.13 -19.22 6.92
C ARG A 56 0.17 -19.98 6.71
N GLU A 57 0.14 -21.25 7.04
CA GLU A 57 1.21 -22.17 6.67
C GLU A 57 1.06 -22.55 5.20
N ILE A 58 2.15 -22.48 4.46
CA ILE A 58 2.21 -22.83 3.04
C ILE A 58 3.12 -24.03 2.89
N VAL A 59 2.61 -25.07 2.24
CA VAL A 59 3.41 -26.24 1.89
C VAL A 59 4.30 -25.88 0.70
N THR A 60 5.61 -25.88 0.91
CA THR A 60 6.61 -25.54 -0.10
C THR A 60 7.37 -26.75 -0.62
N ASP A 61 7.33 -27.85 0.10
CA ASP A 61 7.98 -29.11 -0.25
C ASP A 61 7.23 -30.31 0.32
N MET A 62 7.33 -31.45 -0.31
CA MET A 62 6.71 -32.70 0.13
C MET A 62 7.45 -33.93 -0.37
N TYR A 63 7.26 -35.03 0.33
CA TYR A 63 7.70 -36.35 -0.11
C TYR A 63 6.74 -37.42 0.41
N HIS A 64 6.83 -38.64 -0.15
CA HIS A 64 6.10 -39.78 0.33
C HIS A 64 7.08 -40.91 0.65
N ARG A 65 6.83 -41.68 1.71
CA ARG A 65 7.77 -42.72 2.19
C ARG A 65 7.92 -43.91 1.24
N THR A 66 6.84 -44.31 0.58
CA THR A 66 6.78 -45.54 -0.20
C THR A 66 6.45 -45.34 -1.68
N LYS A 67 6.14 -44.11 -2.09
CA LYS A 67 5.79 -43.77 -3.47
C LYS A 67 6.66 -42.65 -3.99
N ASN A 68 6.94 -42.65 -5.27
CA ASN A 68 7.51 -41.47 -5.92
C ASN A 68 6.42 -40.42 -6.10
N VAL A 69 6.70 -39.21 -5.62
CA VAL A 69 5.82 -38.06 -5.76
C VAL A 69 6.52 -37.04 -6.62
N ASP A 70 5.85 -36.59 -7.66
CA ASP A 70 6.25 -35.41 -8.41
C ASP A 70 5.25 -34.30 -8.15
N PHE A 71 5.77 -33.07 -8.06
CA PHE A 71 4.93 -31.89 -7.88
C PHE A 71 5.45 -30.73 -8.68
N SER A 72 4.53 -29.97 -9.24
CA SER A 72 4.84 -28.69 -9.86
C SER A 72 4.54 -27.53 -8.93
N THR A 73 5.32 -26.47 -9.08
CA THR A 73 5.15 -25.25 -8.31
C THR A 73 4.90 -24.06 -9.24
N THR A 74 4.03 -23.16 -8.81
CA THR A 74 3.79 -21.90 -9.49
C THR A 74 4.22 -20.74 -8.58
N ALA A 75 5.06 -19.86 -9.10
CA ALA A 75 5.42 -18.64 -8.43
C ALA A 75 4.23 -17.66 -8.43
N ARG A 76 3.83 -17.19 -7.26
CA ARG A 76 2.81 -16.16 -7.07
C ARG A 76 3.36 -15.04 -6.21
N GLN A 77 2.98 -13.81 -6.55
CA GLN A 77 3.29 -12.67 -5.69
C GLN A 77 2.37 -12.68 -4.48
N VAL A 78 2.96 -12.59 -3.31
CA VAL A 78 2.29 -12.44 -2.02
C VAL A 78 2.62 -11.06 -1.50
N ALA A 79 1.59 -10.26 -1.24
CA ALA A 79 1.73 -8.95 -0.65
C ALA A 79 1.37 -9.02 0.84
N GLU A 80 2.26 -8.54 1.69
CA GLU A 80 2.05 -8.42 3.13
C GLU A 80 2.06 -6.95 3.53
N LEU A 81 1.02 -6.49 4.23
CA LEU A 81 0.99 -5.14 4.78
C LEU A 81 1.96 -5.04 5.95
N CYS A 82 3.05 -4.31 5.77
CA CYS A 82 4.09 -4.14 6.79
C CYS A 82 3.80 -3.00 7.74
N GLY A 83 3.08 -1.98 7.27
CA GLY A 83 2.69 -0.86 8.10
C GLY A 83 1.88 0.18 7.34
N SER A 84 1.27 1.08 8.09
CA SER A 84 0.56 2.23 7.55
C SER A 84 0.80 3.46 8.42
N GLY A 85 0.66 4.63 7.81
CA GLY A 85 0.79 5.89 8.51
C GLY A 85 0.05 7.00 7.77
N ALA A 86 -0.23 8.08 8.46
CA ALA A 86 -0.88 9.26 7.88
C ALA A 86 -0.24 10.54 8.41
N ALA A 87 -0.29 11.59 7.61
CA ALA A 87 0.13 12.93 7.99
C ALA A 87 -0.84 13.99 7.45
N GLU A 88 -0.93 15.09 8.18
CA GLU A 88 -1.55 16.31 7.74
C GLU A 88 -0.48 17.39 7.61
N ILE A 89 -0.46 18.07 6.47
CA ILE A 89 0.54 19.08 6.13
C ILE A 89 -0.20 20.38 5.89
N SER A 90 0.08 21.40 6.69
CA SER A 90 -0.43 22.75 6.46
C SER A 90 0.51 23.48 5.50
N VAL A 91 -0.03 23.89 4.37
CA VAL A 91 0.66 24.75 3.39
C VAL A 91 0.11 26.15 3.53
N ARG A 92 0.99 27.11 3.84
CA ARG A 92 0.66 28.52 3.94
C ARG A 92 1.67 29.33 3.14
N GLU A 93 1.22 29.94 2.05
CA GLU A 93 2.08 30.62 1.10
C GLU A 93 1.48 31.92 0.60
N ILE A 94 2.34 32.87 0.27
CA ILE A 94 1.94 34.13 -0.35
C ILE A 94 2.10 33.95 -1.88
N ILE A 95 0.98 33.86 -2.56
CA ILE A 95 0.93 33.83 -4.02
C ILE A 95 1.07 35.26 -4.52
N THR A 96 2.10 35.51 -5.33
CA THR A 96 2.37 36.83 -5.91
C THR A 96 2.12 36.82 -7.41
N LEU A 97 1.30 37.77 -7.87
CA LEU A 97 1.01 37.94 -9.30
C LEU A 97 2.25 38.42 -10.04
N PRO A 98 2.62 37.84 -11.20
CA PRO A 98 3.75 38.30 -12.01
C PRO A 98 3.59 39.74 -12.46
N GLU A 99 4.70 40.49 -12.61
CA GLU A 99 4.68 41.88 -13.03
C GLU A 99 4.05 42.11 -14.41
N THR A 100 4.04 41.10 -15.26
CA THR A 100 3.43 41.14 -16.58
C THR A 100 1.91 41.15 -16.58
N LYS A 101 1.28 40.92 -15.41
CA LYS A 101 -0.17 40.89 -15.24
C LYS A 101 -0.66 42.13 -14.45
N THR A 102 -1.86 42.58 -14.79
CA THR A 102 -2.54 43.66 -14.02
C THR A 102 -2.92 43.14 -12.64
N GLY A 103 -2.96 44.06 -11.66
CA GLY A 103 -3.36 43.71 -10.30
C GLY A 103 -4.79 43.15 -10.23
N PHE A 104 -5.14 42.43 -9.17
CA PHE A 104 -6.48 41.92 -8.98
C PHE A 104 -7.32 42.83 -8.07
N ARG A 105 -8.45 43.22 -8.59
CA ARG A 105 -9.50 43.95 -7.85
C ARG A 105 -10.17 43.02 -6.85
N ARG A 106 -10.52 41.80 -7.28
CA ARG A 106 -11.19 40.76 -6.51
C ARG A 106 -10.78 39.38 -7.03
N ILE A 107 -10.72 38.39 -6.13
CA ILE A 107 -10.46 37.01 -6.45
C ILE A 107 -11.74 36.24 -6.08
N PRO A 108 -12.63 35.95 -7.03
CA PRO A 108 -13.88 35.22 -6.74
C PRO A 108 -13.65 33.72 -6.48
N TYR A 109 -12.54 33.16 -6.98
CA TYR A 109 -12.31 31.72 -6.91
C TYR A 109 -10.83 31.36 -6.97
N ILE A 110 -10.44 30.41 -6.10
CA ILE A 110 -9.16 29.67 -6.18
C ILE A 110 -9.49 28.18 -6.10
N SER A 111 -8.94 27.40 -7.03
CA SER A 111 -8.89 25.96 -6.95
C SER A 111 -7.49 25.48 -6.59
N ALA A 112 -7.39 24.35 -5.96
CA ALA A 112 -6.13 23.69 -5.68
C ALA A 112 -6.26 22.18 -5.86
N ALA A 113 -5.17 21.56 -6.33
CA ALA A 113 -5.07 20.11 -6.47
C ALA A 113 -3.65 19.65 -6.11
N VAL A 114 -3.51 18.43 -5.59
CA VAL A 114 -2.19 17.83 -5.38
C VAL A 114 -1.74 17.17 -6.66
N GLU A 115 -0.55 17.52 -7.12
CA GLU A 115 0.08 16.97 -8.32
C GLU A 115 1.46 16.39 -8.00
N ASN A 116 1.92 15.47 -8.84
CA ASN A 116 3.28 14.89 -8.81
C ASN A 116 3.67 14.38 -7.42
N LEU A 117 2.74 13.75 -6.70
CA LEU A 117 3.03 13.14 -5.41
C LEU A 117 4.00 11.97 -5.59
N GLN A 118 5.09 12.00 -4.88
CA GLN A 118 6.11 10.96 -4.83
C GLN A 118 6.29 10.48 -3.40
N ILE A 119 6.36 9.16 -3.25
CA ILE A 119 6.60 8.53 -1.95
C ILE A 119 7.84 7.64 -2.09
N ALA A 120 8.85 7.93 -1.28
CA ALA A 120 10.04 7.09 -1.14
C ALA A 120 9.97 6.34 0.19
N VAL A 121 10.03 5.01 0.13
CA VAL A 121 10.10 4.15 1.30
C VAL A 121 11.56 4.09 1.76
N GLU A 122 11.80 4.48 3.00
CA GLU A 122 13.09 4.43 3.68
C GLU A 122 12.98 3.51 4.90
N ASN A 123 14.09 3.22 5.56
CA ASN A 123 14.04 2.40 6.77
C ASN A 123 13.29 3.10 7.89
N GLY A 124 12.14 2.55 8.27
CA GLY A 124 11.28 3.04 9.37
C GLY A 124 10.42 4.26 9.04
N ARG A 125 10.44 4.78 7.81
CA ARG A 125 9.65 5.97 7.42
C ARG A 125 9.40 6.08 5.92
N CYS A 126 8.39 6.85 5.56
CA CYS A 126 8.13 7.27 4.19
C CYS A 126 8.40 8.77 4.03
N ARG A 127 9.18 9.14 3.02
CA ARG A 127 9.34 10.53 2.59
C ARG A 127 8.31 10.83 1.51
N VAL A 128 7.52 11.88 1.73
CA VAL A 128 6.45 12.33 0.83
C VAL A 128 6.79 13.70 0.30
N GLU A 129 6.78 13.86 -1.02
CA GLU A 129 7.03 15.12 -1.71
C GLU A 129 5.99 15.33 -2.81
N GLY A 130 5.59 16.56 -3.06
CA GLY A 130 4.62 16.86 -4.11
C GLY A 130 4.46 18.36 -4.34
N LEU A 131 3.50 18.68 -5.19
CA LEU A 131 3.14 20.06 -5.53
C LEU A 131 1.66 20.28 -5.26
N VAL A 132 1.30 21.42 -4.72
CA VAL A 132 -0.07 21.94 -4.74
C VAL A 132 -0.16 22.86 -5.95
N ASP A 133 -0.88 22.45 -6.99
CA ASP A 133 -1.19 23.29 -8.14
C ASP A 133 -2.40 24.14 -7.81
N THR A 134 -2.22 25.46 -7.82
CA THR A 134 -3.26 26.45 -7.54
C THR A 134 -3.64 27.17 -8.81
N ASN A 135 -4.93 27.35 -9.07
CA ASN A 135 -5.43 28.17 -10.15
C ASN A 135 -6.42 29.21 -9.62
N SER A 136 -6.04 30.47 -9.74
CA SER A 136 -6.80 31.62 -9.27
C SER A 136 -7.50 32.31 -10.44
N VAL A 137 -8.80 32.54 -10.32
CA VAL A 137 -9.57 33.40 -11.22
C VAL A 137 -9.78 34.74 -10.54
N TYR A 138 -9.41 35.81 -11.18
CA TYR A 138 -9.51 37.15 -10.61
C TYR A 138 -10.05 38.18 -11.58
N GLU A 139 -10.68 39.21 -11.02
CA GLU A 139 -11.13 40.40 -11.73
C GLU A 139 -9.97 41.44 -11.75
N GLU A 140 -9.65 41.93 -12.94
CA GLU A 140 -8.54 42.88 -13.13
C GLU A 140 -8.83 44.25 -12.50
N GLU A 141 -7.81 44.94 -11.98
CA GLU A 141 -7.93 46.25 -11.31
C GLU A 141 -8.13 47.35 -12.32
N GLU A 142 -7.50 47.26 -13.52
CA GLU A 142 -7.55 48.28 -14.58
C GLU A 142 -8.18 47.70 -15.85
N GLY A 143 -9.11 48.44 -16.48
CA GLY A 143 -9.52 48.21 -17.88
C GLY A 143 -10.85 47.53 -18.18
N GLY A 144 -11.73 47.37 -17.20
CA GLY A 144 -13.10 46.89 -17.48
C GLY A 144 -13.43 45.53 -16.85
N ALA A 145 -14.64 45.01 -17.10
CA ALA A 145 -15.19 43.80 -16.49
C ALA A 145 -14.55 42.50 -17.03
N GLY A 146 -13.22 42.41 -17.03
CA GLY A 146 -12.46 41.24 -17.49
C GLY A 146 -12.08 40.33 -16.34
N PHE A 147 -12.15 39.01 -16.59
CA PHE A 147 -11.57 38.01 -15.69
C PHE A 147 -10.31 37.44 -16.34
N SER A 148 -9.26 37.29 -15.50
CA SER A 148 -8.02 36.63 -15.85
C SER A 148 -7.76 35.47 -14.92
N SER A 149 -6.84 34.60 -15.29
CA SER A 149 -6.40 33.48 -14.46
C SER A 149 -4.90 33.47 -14.23
N PHE A 150 -4.50 32.90 -13.13
CA PHE A 150 -3.11 32.74 -12.74
C PHE A 150 -2.94 31.43 -11.98
N ALA A 151 -1.95 30.65 -12.41
CA ALA A 151 -1.61 29.38 -11.78
C ALA A 151 -0.24 29.43 -11.11
N GLN A 152 -0.09 28.80 -9.97
CA GLN A 152 1.17 28.66 -9.27
C GLN A 152 1.28 27.27 -8.62
N LYS A 153 2.50 26.71 -8.66
CA LYS A 153 2.82 25.43 -8.04
C LYS A 153 3.57 25.64 -6.73
N LEU A 154 3.05 25.12 -5.65
CA LEU A 154 3.59 25.24 -4.31
C LEU A 154 4.17 23.90 -3.87
N PRO A 155 5.50 23.77 -3.69
CA PRO A 155 6.10 22.51 -3.27
C PRO A 155 5.82 22.23 -1.80
N PHE A 156 5.61 20.95 -1.47
CA PHE A 156 5.54 20.50 -0.09
C PHE A 156 6.34 19.19 0.11
N ARG A 157 6.77 19.01 1.34
CA ARG A 157 7.51 17.81 1.77
C ARG A 157 7.11 17.47 3.21
N THR A 158 7.00 16.16 3.48
CA THR A 158 6.83 15.65 4.83
C THR A 158 7.47 14.26 4.97
N GLN A 159 7.52 13.79 6.21
CA GLN A 159 7.94 12.43 6.55
C GLN A 159 6.86 11.78 7.42
N ILE A 160 6.61 10.50 7.19
CA ILE A 160 5.66 9.69 7.95
C ILE A 160 6.46 8.53 8.53
N ASP A 161 6.57 8.49 9.85
CA ASP A 161 7.24 7.41 10.55
C ASP A 161 6.35 6.17 10.57
N ILE A 162 6.86 5.06 10.03
CA ILE A 162 6.17 3.77 9.96
C ILE A 162 7.17 2.70 10.40
N PRO A 163 7.16 2.28 11.68
CA PRO A 163 8.08 1.27 12.18
C PRO A 163 7.95 -0.06 11.44
N GLY A 164 9.07 -0.73 11.19
CA GLY A 164 9.09 -2.07 10.58
C GLY A 164 9.14 -2.10 9.05
N ILE A 165 9.09 -0.94 8.38
CA ILE A 165 9.30 -0.87 6.93
C ILE A 165 10.77 -0.71 6.56
N SER A 166 11.13 -1.12 5.35
CA SER A 166 12.48 -1.01 4.81
C SER A 166 12.47 -0.62 3.34
N GLU A 167 13.61 -0.13 2.88
CA GLU A 167 13.81 0.21 1.47
C GLU A 167 13.54 -1.00 0.55
N GLY A 168 12.92 -0.74 -0.61
CA GLY A 168 12.51 -1.78 -1.58
C GLY A 168 11.07 -2.26 -1.41
N MET A 169 10.40 -1.93 -0.32
CA MET A 169 8.96 -2.18 -0.16
C MET A 169 8.13 -1.23 -1.04
N THR A 170 6.92 -1.63 -1.37
CA THR A 170 6.00 -0.87 -2.22
C THR A 170 5.03 -0.04 -1.38
N ALA A 171 4.89 1.24 -1.70
CA ALA A 171 3.94 2.13 -1.06
C ALA A 171 2.70 2.36 -1.93
N GLU A 172 1.53 2.21 -1.35
CA GLU A 172 0.26 2.72 -1.86
C GLU A 172 -0.18 3.92 -1.01
N TYR A 173 -0.86 4.87 -1.61
CA TYR A 173 -1.27 6.07 -0.89
C TYR A 173 -2.66 6.56 -1.27
N SER A 174 -3.23 7.35 -0.37
CA SER A 174 -4.39 8.20 -0.62
C SER A 174 -4.02 9.61 -0.19
N CYS A 175 -4.38 10.60 -1.01
CA CYS A 175 -4.06 12.00 -0.76
C CYS A 175 -5.23 12.89 -1.14
N GLY A 176 -5.39 14.00 -0.43
CA GLY A 176 -6.38 15.02 -0.76
C GLY A 176 -6.11 16.33 -0.05
N LEU A 177 -6.93 17.34 -0.39
CA LEU A 177 -6.88 18.66 0.21
C LEU A 177 -8.14 18.92 1.04
N LYS A 178 -7.98 19.60 2.14
CA LYS A 178 -9.05 20.16 2.97
C LYS A 178 -8.72 21.58 3.44
N ASP A 179 -9.70 22.27 3.99
CA ASP A 179 -9.52 23.59 4.61
C ASP A 179 -8.85 24.60 3.68
N ILE A 180 -9.28 24.64 2.40
CA ILE A 180 -8.75 25.59 1.42
C ILE A 180 -9.37 26.93 1.69
N TRP A 181 -8.53 27.94 1.99
CA TRP A 181 -8.95 29.33 2.09
C TRP A 181 -7.87 30.27 1.58
N PHE A 182 -8.28 31.49 1.24
CA PHE A 182 -7.40 32.51 0.75
C PHE A 182 -7.88 33.88 1.23
N ASP A 183 -6.93 34.80 1.41
CA ASP A 183 -7.22 36.21 1.75
C ASP A 183 -6.36 37.13 0.89
N ARG A 184 -6.99 38.19 0.36
CA ARG A 184 -6.31 39.20 -0.45
C ARG A 184 -5.52 40.15 0.45
N MET A 185 -4.21 40.12 0.37
CA MET A 185 -3.34 41.03 1.11
C MET A 185 -3.26 42.41 0.45
N ASN A 186 -3.09 42.47 -0.87
CA ASN A 186 -3.03 43.69 -1.67
C ASN A 186 -3.40 43.40 -3.14
N ALA A 187 -3.18 44.39 -4.03
CA ALA A 187 -3.53 44.25 -5.45
C ALA A 187 -2.73 43.14 -6.19
N ARG A 188 -1.66 42.62 -5.64
CA ARG A 188 -0.77 41.66 -6.28
C ARG A 188 -0.45 40.42 -5.44
N GLN A 189 -0.91 40.38 -4.21
CA GLN A 189 -0.61 39.27 -3.28
C GLN A 189 -1.86 38.74 -2.61
N VAL A 190 -1.91 37.42 -2.55
CA VAL A 190 -2.94 36.67 -1.83
C VAL A 190 -2.28 35.66 -0.90
N GLU A 191 -2.70 35.62 0.33
CA GLU A 191 -2.35 34.54 1.24
C GLU A 191 -3.21 33.34 0.95
N PHE A 192 -2.59 32.21 0.63
CA PHE A 192 -3.23 30.94 0.35
C PHE A 192 -2.90 29.94 1.46
N ASN A 193 -3.90 29.23 1.91
CA ASN A 193 -3.76 28.17 2.91
C ASN A 193 -4.54 26.94 2.50
N CYS A 194 -3.96 25.78 2.71
CA CYS A 194 -4.65 24.51 2.63
C CYS A 194 -4.02 23.47 3.56
N THR A 195 -4.77 22.43 3.87
CA THR A 195 -4.26 21.28 4.57
C THR A 195 -4.29 20.08 3.62
N ILE A 196 -3.11 19.47 3.42
CA ILE A 196 -2.96 18.22 2.65
C ILE A 196 -3.06 17.09 3.65
N TYR A 197 -3.90 16.09 3.38
CA TYR A 197 -3.85 14.82 4.10
C TYR A 197 -3.26 13.75 3.19
N VAL A 198 -2.37 12.93 3.74
CA VAL A 198 -1.74 11.81 3.06
C VAL A 198 -1.80 10.60 3.97
N SER A 199 -2.32 9.49 3.45
CA SER A 199 -2.26 8.18 4.11
C SER A 199 -1.44 7.24 3.24
N VAL A 200 -0.51 6.51 3.86
CA VAL A 200 0.41 5.58 3.18
C VAL A 200 0.26 4.19 3.77
N TYR A 201 0.21 3.19 2.89
CA TYR A 201 0.23 1.77 3.22
C TYR A 201 1.45 1.15 2.56
N VAL A 202 2.28 0.46 3.33
CA VAL A 202 3.53 -0.12 2.83
C VAL A 202 3.45 -1.64 2.83
N TRP A 203 3.73 -2.21 1.65
CA TRP A 203 3.60 -3.62 1.37
C TRP A 203 4.98 -4.24 1.08
N ASN A 204 5.26 -5.39 1.69
CA ASN A 204 6.30 -6.27 1.22
C ASN A 204 5.71 -7.21 0.16
N VAL A 205 6.24 -7.18 -1.05
CA VAL A 205 5.77 -8.01 -2.16
C VAL A 205 6.86 -8.99 -2.54
N GLU A 206 6.63 -10.27 -2.25
CA GLU A 206 7.58 -11.35 -2.53
C GLU A 206 6.98 -12.41 -3.44
N ALA A 207 7.80 -12.94 -4.34
CA ALA A 207 7.44 -14.13 -5.10
C ALA A 207 7.63 -15.38 -4.23
N ARG A 208 6.57 -16.15 -4.03
CA ARG A 208 6.60 -17.43 -3.30
C ARG A 208 6.09 -18.55 -4.19
N ASN A 209 6.75 -19.70 -4.09
CA ASN A 209 6.36 -20.89 -4.82
C ASN A 209 5.28 -21.65 -4.05
N PHE A 210 4.18 -21.92 -4.72
CA PHE A 210 3.08 -22.74 -4.23
C PHE A 210 3.02 -24.03 -4.99
N ILE A 211 2.82 -25.15 -4.29
CA ILE A 211 2.54 -26.43 -4.93
C ILE A 211 1.15 -26.35 -5.53
N ASP A 212 1.03 -26.50 -6.84
CA ASP A 212 -0.23 -26.41 -7.58
C ASP A 212 -0.72 -27.76 -8.11
N ARG A 213 0.18 -28.72 -8.28
CA ARG A 213 -0.14 -30.07 -8.71
C ARG A 213 0.74 -31.07 -8.01
N VAL A 214 0.15 -32.20 -7.62
CA VAL A 214 0.84 -33.35 -7.03
C VAL A 214 0.42 -34.60 -7.82
N CYS A 215 1.38 -35.39 -8.26
CA CYS A 215 1.17 -36.64 -8.97
C CYS A 215 1.97 -37.74 -8.30
N TYR A 216 1.41 -38.93 -8.24
CA TYR A 216 2.19 -40.14 -8.00
C TYR A 216 2.78 -40.62 -9.31
N ILE A 217 4.09 -40.87 -9.32
CA ILE A 217 4.72 -41.52 -10.47
C ILE A 217 4.48 -42.99 -10.28
N GLU A 218 3.76 -43.58 -11.25
CA GLU A 218 3.60 -45.04 -11.35
C GLU A 218 4.90 -45.62 -11.95
N ASP A 219 5.98 -45.58 -11.19
CA ASP A 219 7.20 -46.29 -11.52
C ASP A 219 7.32 -47.54 -10.65
N ASP A 220 8.04 -48.51 -11.19
CA ASP A 220 8.29 -49.85 -10.62
C ASP A 220 8.48 -49.77 -9.11
N ALA A 221 7.83 -50.70 -8.43
CA ALA A 221 7.88 -50.84 -6.99
C ALA A 221 9.22 -50.43 -6.44
N ILE A 222 9.23 -49.37 -5.60
CA ILE A 222 10.43 -49.05 -4.83
C ILE A 222 10.86 -50.36 -4.21
N VAL A 223 11.96 -50.93 -4.72
CA VAL A 223 12.58 -52.07 -4.10
C VAL A 223 12.89 -51.59 -2.70
N GLU A 224 12.16 -52.11 -1.71
CA GLU A 224 12.54 -51.93 -0.32
C GLU A 224 13.94 -52.53 -0.23
N ASP A 225 14.96 -51.66 -0.38
CA ASP A 225 16.34 -52.03 -0.12
C ASP A 225 16.39 -52.29 1.38
N ALA A 226 16.38 -53.53 1.73
CA ALA A 226 16.25 -54.04 3.10
C ALA A 226 17.56 -53.82 3.91
N ALA A 227 18.22 -52.72 3.74
CA ALA A 227 19.28 -52.27 4.63
C ALA A 227 18.64 -51.73 5.91
N GLY A 228 18.49 -52.60 6.89
CA GLY A 228 17.80 -52.28 8.14
C GLY A 228 18.40 -51.13 8.97
N MET A 229 19.56 -50.60 8.59
CA MET A 229 20.22 -49.51 9.35
C MET A 229 21.28 -48.84 8.48
N VAL A 230 21.22 -47.51 8.40
CA VAL A 230 22.19 -46.66 7.70
C VAL A 230 22.80 -45.65 8.68
N ILE A 231 24.12 -45.51 8.65
CA ILE A 231 24.79 -44.41 9.35
C ILE A 231 25.11 -43.31 8.33
N TYR A 232 24.42 -42.18 8.44
CA TYR A 232 24.63 -41.03 7.59
C TYR A 232 25.55 -40.02 8.26
N ILE A 233 26.53 -39.49 7.54
CA ILE A 233 27.37 -38.38 8.00
C ILE A 233 26.87 -37.12 7.33
N THR A 234 26.41 -36.17 8.13
CA THR A 234 25.77 -34.93 7.67
C THR A 234 26.75 -34.03 6.91
N ARG A 235 26.22 -33.36 5.88
CA ARG A 235 26.93 -32.43 4.99
C ARG A 235 26.55 -30.98 5.29
N PRO A 236 27.33 -29.98 4.84
CA PRO A 236 26.97 -28.60 4.93
C PRO A 236 25.61 -28.33 4.27
N GLY A 237 24.70 -27.67 4.96
CA GLY A 237 23.34 -27.35 4.45
C GLY A 237 22.28 -28.42 4.68
N ASP A 238 22.63 -29.57 5.27
CA ASP A 238 21.64 -30.56 5.64
C ASP A 238 20.70 -30.05 6.72
N THR A 239 19.43 -30.40 6.57
CA THR A 239 18.36 -30.16 7.54
C THR A 239 17.72 -31.47 7.94
N GLN A 240 17.05 -31.52 9.08
CA GLN A 240 16.27 -32.70 9.47
C GLN A 240 15.27 -33.09 8.38
N TRP A 241 14.68 -32.11 7.69
CA TRP A 241 13.75 -32.32 6.58
C TRP A 241 14.43 -32.93 5.36
N SER A 242 15.56 -32.37 4.89
CA SER A 242 16.27 -32.88 3.71
C SER A 242 16.75 -34.31 3.91
N ILE A 243 17.26 -34.65 5.09
CA ILE A 243 17.70 -36.00 5.45
C ILE A 243 16.51 -36.95 5.51
N ALA A 244 15.41 -36.56 6.19
CA ALA A 244 14.21 -37.40 6.27
C ALA A 244 13.61 -37.67 4.88
N LYS A 245 13.64 -36.67 3.97
CA LYS A 245 13.21 -36.81 2.59
C LYS A 245 14.10 -37.72 1.78
N GLU A 246 15.45 -37.56 1.87
CA GLU A 246 16.43 -38.39 1.15
C GLU A 246 16.31 -39.85 1.50
N PHE A 247 16.19 -40.14 2.79
CA PHE A 247 16.06 -41.53 3.28
C PHE A 247 14.62 -42.02 3.44
N ARG A 248 13.63 -41.25 3.01
CA ARG A 248 12.20 -41.60 3.05
C ARG A 248 11.70 -42.01 4.43
N THR A 249 12.32 -41.53 5.48
CA THR A 249 11.90 -41.69 6.87
C THR A 249 11.05 -40.49 7.32
N THR A 250 10.51 -40.51 8.52
CA THR A 250 9.83 -39.33 9.09
C THR A 250 10.79 -38.51 9.94
N MET A 251 10.56 -37.17 9.99
CA MET A 251 11.31 -36.33 10.92
C MET A 251 11.18 -36.81 12.37
N GLN A 252 10.01 -37.33 12.72
CA GLN A 252 9.77 -37.87 14.06
C GLN A 252 10.62 -39.11 14.35
N GLN A 253 10.74 -40.05 13.41
CA GLN A 253 11.63 -41.23 13.54
C GLN A 253 13.10 -40.78 13.60
N LEU A 254 13.51 -39.88 12.70
CA LEU A 254 14.87 -39.38 12.69
C LEU A 254 15.26 -38.74 14.02
N ARG A 255 14.35 -37.92 14.60
CA ARG A 255 14.54 -37.29 15.90
C ARG A 255 14.62 -38.31 17.04
N LEU A 256 13.69 -39.24 17.07
CA LEU A 256 13.59 -40.23 18.14
C LEU A 256 14.87 -41.10 18.23
N ILE A 257 15.37 -41.59 17.08
CA ILE A 257 16.49 -42.50 17.02
C ILE A 257 17.81 -41.79 17.35
N ASN A 258 17.92 -40.50 16.99
CA ASN A 258 19.16 -39.73 17.16
C ASN A 258 19.13 -38.76 18.36
N ASN A 259 18.09 -38.83 19.20
CA ASN A 259 17.86 -37.89 20.30
C ASN A 259 17.98 -36.40 19.88
N LEU A 260 17.28 -36.05 18.77
CA LEU A 260 17.23 -34.67 18.25
C LEU A 260 15.95 -33.99 18.74
N GLU A 261 16.07 -32.69 19.06
CA GLU A 261 14.91 -31.83 19.31
C GLU A 261 14.42 -31.18 18.00
N GLU A 262 13.23 -30.60 18.03
CA GLU A 262 12.63 -29.97 16.88
C GLU A 262 13.42 -28.77 16.37
N SER A 263 14.01 -28.03 17.29
CA SER A 263 14.84 -26.84 17.04
C SER A 263 16.30 -27.16 16.71
N ASP A 264 16.70 -28.46 16.76
CA ASP A 264 18.11 -28.81 16.60
C ASP A 264 18.60 -28.48 15.20
N TYR A 265 19.66 -27.67 15.16
CA TYR A 265 20.50 -27.49 14.00
C TYR A 265 21.33 -28.73 13.77
N ILE A 266 21.43 -29.18 12.53
CA ILE A 266 22.25 -30.33 12.16
C ILE A 266 23.65 -29.81 11.84
N GLU A 267 24.61 -30.14 12.72
CA GLU A 267 26.02 -29.81 12.51
C GLU A 267 26.62 -30.71 11.42
N GLU A 268 27.53 -30.15 10.62
CA GLU A 268 28.31 -30.90 9.63
C GLU A 268 29.14 -31.99 10.30
N GLY A 269 29.23 -33.15 9.67
CA GLY A 269 30.02 -34.28 10.17
C GLY A 269 29.37 -35.06 11.33
N ARG A 270 28.16 -34.69 11.76
CA ARG A 270 27.40 -35.45 12.76
C ARG A 270 26.98 -36.81 12.17
N LYS A 271 27.13 -37.87 12.94
CA LYS A 271 26.68 -39.21 12.58
C LYS A 271 25.24 -39.39 13.01
N LEU A 272 24.37 -39.66 12.06
CA LEU A 272 22.94 -39.94 12.29
C LEU A 272 22.63 -41.37 11.93
N LEU A 273 21.83 -42.02 12.77
CA LEU A 273 21.29 -43.37 12.52
C LEU A 273 19.96 -43.21 11.81
N ILE A 274 19.77 -43.97 10.73
CA ILE A 274 18.53 -43.98 9.93
C ILE A 274 18.04 -45.43 9.81
N LEU A 275 16.76 -45.62 10.11
CA LEU A 275 16.06 -46.92 10.06
C LEU A 275 14.91 -46.88 9.05
#